data_d1b70b8116ef3e1449ac913f3cd8fcbb
#
_entry.id   d1b70b8116ef3e1449ac913f3cd8fcbb
#
_cell.length_a   1.000
_cell.length_b   1.000
_cell.length_c   1.000
_cell.angle_alpha   90.00
_cell.angle_beta   90.00
_cell.angle_gamma   90.00
#
_symmetry.space_group_name_H-M   'P 1'
#
loop_
_entity.id
_entity.type
_entity.pdbx_description
1 polymer ?
#
loop_
_entity_poly.entity_id
_entity_poly.type
_entity_poly.pdbx_seq_one_letter_code
_entity_poly.pdbx_strand_id
1 'polypeptide(L)'
;METLTLKQRIGIDIGRKVSIEEGLEWAAVNDVHFIDVQTDVDPNRLESFDKQRCGKVRELKDQHNIGLGLHTLSSVNVAEFSPFCRDAVDQYLRAYIDLAVKLDAGWIVVHGGYHFTNCRSLRIETSIERLSRIADYAHNKGILLLLENLNWEPVLAEVNYIPVTPSECMHFFTEIQNPALRWSFTANHTHFLPGVGIEKFIDAMDFSLCCE
;
A
#
# COMPACT_ATOMS: atom_id res chain seq x y z
N MET A 1 15.65 16.06 15.83
CA MET A 1 14.29 15.51 15.88
C MET A 1 14.20 14.63 17.12
N GLU A 2 13.22 14.81 17.98
CA GLU A 2 12.96 13.87 19.08
C GLU A 2 12.56 12.52 18.49
N THR A 3 13.16 11.46 19.00
CA THR A 3 12.85 10.10 18.54
C THR A 3 11.47 9.74 19.13
N LEU A 4 10.49 9.46 18.25
CA LEU A 4 9.16 8.99 18.68
C LEU A 4 9.28 7.73 19.54
N THR A 5 8.51 7.65 20.60
CA THR A 5 8.36 6.43 21.40
C THR A 5 7.69 5.33 20.59
N LEU A 6 7.83 4.07 21.00
CA LEU A 6 7.16 2.96 20.31
C LEU A 6 5.63 3.19 20.21
N LYS A 7 4.99 3.68 21.27
CA LYS A 7 3.55 4.00 21.26
C LYS A 7 3.19 5.03 20.18
N GLN A 8 3.98 6.07 20.02
CA GLN A 8 3.77 7.14 19.05
C GLN A 8 4.03 6.69 17.60
N ARG A 9 4.65 5.53 17.40
CA ARG A 9 4.92 4.92 16.08
C ARG A 9 3.86 3.91 15.66
N ILE A 10 2.87 3.62 16.51
CA ILE A 10 1.77 2.72 16.20
C ILE A 10 0.69 3.50 15.46
N GLY A 11 0.32 2.99 14.29
CA GLY A 11 -0.82 3.44 13.50
C GLY A 11 -1.98 2.46 13.52
N ILE A 12 -3.07 2.82 12.89
CA ILE A 12 -4.26 1.97 12.74
C ILE A 12 -4.83 2.08 11.33
N ASP A 13 -5.23 0.95 10.76
CA ASP A 13 -6.11 0.90 9.60
C ASP A 13 -7.56 1.11 10.09
N ILE A 14 -8.19 2.19 9.66
CA ILE A 14 -9.58 2.50 10.01
C ILE A 14 -10.60 1.68 9.21
N GLY A 15 -10.13 0.85 8.28
CA GLY A 15 -10.96 -0.02 7.46
C GLY A 15 -11.85 0.73 6.47
N ARG A 16 -13.02 0.15 6.16
CA ARG A 16 -13.90 0.63 5.09
C ARG A 16 -15.19 1.31 5.56
N LYS A 17 -15.50 1.22 6.86
CA LYS A 17 -16.82 1.65 7.40
C LYS A 17 -16.78 3.01 8.08
N VAL A 18 -15.60 3.47 8.42
CA VAL A 18 -15.37 4.73 9.13
C VAL A 18 -14.91 5.77 8.12
N SER A 19 -15.49 6.95 8.15
CA SER A 19 -14.99 8.04 7.29
C SER A 19 -13.60 8.49 7.74
N ILE A 20 -12.83 9.01 6.81
CA ILE A 20 -11.50 9.57 7.12
C ILE A 20 -11.60 10.61 8.23
N GLU A 21 -12.61 11.47 8.18
CA GLU A 21 -12.85 12.51 9.15
C GLU A 21 -13.10 11.95 10.56
N GLU A 22 -13.98 10.96 10.67
CA GLU A 22 -14.24 10.25 11.95
C GLU A 22 -13.00 9.50 12.43
N GLY A 23 -12.23 8.90 11.52
CA GLY A 23 -10.98 8.22 11.85
C GLY A 23 -9.92 9.16 12.42
N LEU A 24 -9.77 10.36 11.84
CA LEU A 24 -8.87 11.39 12.33
C LEU A 24 -9.29 11.93 13.70
N GLU A 25 -10.58 12.20 13.90
CA GLU A 25 -11.12 12.62 15.20
C GLU A 25 -10.91 11.54 16.28
N TRP A 26 -11.18 10.28 15.93
CA TRP A 26 -10.93 9.15 16.83
C TRP A 26 -9.44 9.00 17.16
N ALA A 27 -8.56 9.10 16.18
CA ALA A 27 -7.12 9.00 16.38
C ALA A 27 -6.59 10.10 17.30
N ALA A 28 -7.08 11.33 17.16
CA ALA A 28 -6.75 12.46 18.02
C ALA A 28 -7.13 12.20 19.49
N VAL A 29 -8.34 11.66 19.74
CA VAL A 29 -8.81 11.36 21.10
C VAL A 29 -8.03 10.21 21.75
N ASN A 30 -7.53 9.26 20.94
CA ASN A 30 -6.85 8.05 21.42
C ASN A 30 -5.32 8.12 21.35
N ASP A 31 -4.75 9.30 21.06
CA ASP A 31 -3.29 9.50 20.94
C ASP A 31 -2.64 8.55 19.90
N VAL A 32 -3.32 8.38 18.75
CA VAL A 32 -2.85 7.63 17.60
C VAL A 32 -2.32 8.60 16.56
N HIS A 33 -1.08 8.39 16.09
CA HIS A 33 -0.38 9.34 15.25
C HIS A 33 -0.38 8.99 13.75
N PHE A 34 -0.80 7.78 13.37
CA PHE A 34 -0.83 7.33 11.98
C PHE A 34 -2.11 6.58 11.69
N ILE A 35 -2.75 6.87 10.57
CA ILE A 35 -3.91 6.12 10.08
C ILE A 35 -3.74 5.73 8.61
N ASP A 36 -4.24 4.55 8.28
CA ASP A 36 -4.42 4.06 6.92
C ASP A 36 -5.90 3.96 6.57
N VAL A 37 -6.24 4.22 5.30
CA VAL A 37 -7.63 4.14 4.84
C VAL A 37 -7.73 3.62 3.41
N GLN A 38 -8.74 2.79 3.15
CA GLN A 38 -9.13 2.38 1.80
C GLN A 38 -10.17 3.35 1.23
N THR A 39 -9.99 3.75 -0.03
CA THR A 39 -10.83 4.76 -0.70
C THR A 39 -11.62 4.20 -1.89
N ASP A 40 -11.96 2.90 -1.85
CA ASP A 40 -12.71 2.23 -2.92
C ASP A 40 -14.23 2.16 -2.69
N VAL A 41 -14.66 2.35 -1.44
CA VAL A 41 -16.07 2.20 -1.04
C VAL A 41 -16.52 3.35 -0.14
N ASP A 42 -17.83 3.54 -0.06
CA ASP A 42 -18.40 4.53 0.87
C ASP A 42 -18.04 4.18 2.34
N PRO A 43 -17.78 5.17 3.17
CA PRO A 43 -17.91 6.62 2.92
C PRO A 43 -16.68 7.28 2.26
N ASN A 44 -15.63 6.53 1.97
CA ASN A 44 -14.35 7.06 1.50
C ASN A 44 -14.10 6.85 -0.01
N ARG A 45 -15.15 6.72 -0.81
CA ARG A 45 -14.99 6.51 -2.26
C ARG A 45 -14.20 7.65 -2.90
N LEU A 46 -13.25 7.32 -3.81
CA LEU A 46 -12.37 8.27 -4.50
C LEU A 46 -13.12 9.50 -5.03
N GLU A 47 -14.30 9.29 -5.65
CA GLU A 47 -15.08 10.35 -6.25
C GLU A 47 -15.77 11.28 -5.22
N SER A 48 -15.81 10.87 -3.94
CA SER A 48 -16.40 11.68 -2.87
C SER A 48 -15.50 12.80 -2.36
N PHE A 49 -14.19 12.79 -2.77
CA PHE A 49 -13.21 13.76 -2.33
C PHE A 49 -13.17 14.99 -3.24
N ASP A 50 -14.15 15.86 -3.08
CA ASP A 50 -14.11 17.20 -3.68
C ASP A 50 -13.08 18.11 -2.99
N LYS A 51 -12.92 19.33 -3.50
CA LYS A 51 -11.96 20.31 -2.96
C LYS A 51 -12.26 20.66 -1.49
N GLN A 52 -13.54 20.76 -1.12
CA GLN A 52 -13.95 21.13 0.23
C GLN A 52 -13.63 20.01 1.22
N ARG A 53 -13.98 18.77 0.88
CA ARG A 53 -13.70 17.59 1.70
C ARG A 53 -12.19 17.36 1.87
N CYS A 54 -11.41 17.46 0.78
CA CYS A 54 -9.95 17.40 0.87
C CYS A 54 -9.37 18.47 1.81
N GLY A 55 -9.90 19.69 1.75
CA GLY A 55 -9.51 20.78 2.68
C GLY A 55 -9.77 20.40 4.13
N LYS A 56 -10.97 19.92 4.44
CA LYS A 56 -11.36 19.49 5.78
C LYS A 56 -10.47 18.37 6.33
N VAL A 57 -10.19 17.34 5.50
CA VAL A 57 -9.31 16.23 5.91
C VAL A 57 -7.90 16.72 6.25
N ARG A 58 -7.32 17.62 5.41
CA ARG A 58 -6.01 18.21 5.71
C ARG A 58 -6.02 19.02 7.01
N GLU A 59 -7.02 19.87 7.20
CA GLU A 59 -7.16 20.67 8.44
C GLU A 59 -7.18 19.77 9.66
N LEU A 60 -7.98 18.70 9.68
CA LEU A 60 -8.06 17.75 10.79
C LEU A 60 -6.72 17.03 11.02
N LYS A 61 -6.11 16.54 9.94
CA LYS A 61 -4.81 15.85 9.99
C LYS A 61 -3.74 16.77 10.59
N ASP A 62 -3.63 18.00 10.11
CA ASP A 62 -2.63 18.97 10.54
C ASP A 62 -2.88 19.46 11.97
N GLN A 63 -4.14 19.72 12.32
CA GLN A 63 -4.53 20.14 13.67
C GLN A 63 -4.11 19.13 14.74
N HIS A 64 -4.16 17.85 14.42
CA HIS A 64 -3.86 16.78 15.37
C HIS A 64 -2.49 16.11 15.13
N ASN A 65 -1.71 16.61 14.16
CA ASN A 65 -0.40 16.07 13.78
C ASN A 65 -0.47 14.55 13.51
N ILE A 66 -1.44 14.12 12.68
CA ILE A 66 -1.66 12.73 12.32
C ILE A 66 -1.12 12.48 10.92
N GLY A 67 -0.26 11.46 10.77
CA GLY A 67 0.18 10.94 9.48
C GLY A 67 -0.96 10.15 8.83
N LEU A 68 -1.19 10.41 7.54
CA LEU A 68 -2.24 9.76 6.76
C LEU A 68 -1.62 8.93 5.65
N GLY A 69 -2.05 7.67 5.53
CA GLY A 69 -1.78 6.77 4.41
C GLY A 69 -3.05 6.34 3.70
N LEU A 70 -2.89 5.93 2.45
CA LEU A 70 -3.94 5.28 1.68
C LEU A 70 -3.57 3.82 1.45
N HIS A 71 -4.57 2.96 1.31
CA HIS A 71 -4.37 1.54 1.07
C HIS A 71 -5.19 1.11 -0.14
N THR A 72 -4.53 0.64 -1.19
CA THR A 72 -5.21 0.19 -2.41
C THR A 72 -5.94 -1.13 -2.18
N LEU A 73 -6.99 -1.38 -2.96
CA LEU A 73 -7.75 -2.61 -2.87
C LEU A 73 -6.99 -3.79 -3.48
N SER A 74 -6.73 -4.84 -2.69
CA SER A 74 -6.00 -6.04 -3.12
C SER A 74 -6.68 -6.81 -4.26
N SER A 75 -7.99 -6.65 -4.45
CA SER A 75 -8.73 -7.25 -5.56
C SER A 75 -8.53 -6.55 -6.91
N VAL A 76 -7.94 -5.35 -6.95
CA VAL A 76 -7.50 -4.72 -8.19
C VAL A 76 -6.17 -5.35 -8.60
N ASN A 77 -6.19 -6.14 -9.66
CA ASN A 77 -5.02 -6.92 -10.06
C ASN A 77 -3.94 -6.05 -10.72
N VAL A 78 -2.95 -5.64 -9.95
CA VAL A 78 -1.79 -4.88 -10.44
C VAL A 78 -1.00 -5.68 -11.49
N ALA A 79 -1.05 -7.01 -11.45
CA ALA A 79 -0.43 -7.91 -12.43
C ALA A 79 -1.29 -8.15 -13.70
N GLU A 80 -2.30 -7.29 -13.97
CA GLU A 80 -3.17 -7.45 -15.15
C GLU A 80 -2.46 -7.05 -16.45
N PHE A 81 -2.42 -7.98 -17.41
CA PHE A 81 -1.77 -7.77 -18.71
C PHE A 81 -2.75 -7.61 -19.89
N SER A 82 -4.03 -7.89 -19.68
CA SER A 82 -5.04 -7.70 -20.73
C SER A 82 -5.07 -6.24 -21.22
N PRO A 83 -5.00 -5.99 -22.54
CA PRO A 83 -4.90 -4.63 -23.08
C PRO A 83 -6.00 -3.68 -22.61
N PHE A 84 -7.22 -4.20 -22.43
CA PHE A 84 -8.36 -3.36 -21.99
C PHE A 84 -8.34 -3.05 -20.48
N CYS A 85 -7.85 -3.99 -19.66
CA CYS A 85 -7.86 -3.83 -18.21
C CYS A 85 -6.61 -3.14 -17.70
N ARG A 86 -5.44 -3.35 -18.34
CA ARG A 86 -4.16 -2.81 -17.87
C ARG A 86 -4.18 -1.28 -17.75
N ASP A 87 -4.79 -0.59 -18.71
CA ASP A 87 -4.84 0.87 -18.73
C ASP A 87 -5.79 1.40 -17.62
N ALA A 88 -6.86 0.66 -17.32
CA ALA A 88 -7.75 0.96 -16.20
C ALA A 88 -7.03 0.80 -14.84
N VAL A 89 -6.18 -0.22 -14.68
CA VAL A 89 -5.39 -0.41 -13.48
C VAL A 89 -4.34 0.71 -13.31
N ASP A 90 -3.68 1.12 -14.40
CA ASP A 90 -2.76 2.26 -14.38
C ASP A 90 -3.49 3.56 -13.96
N GLN A 91 -4.69 3.80 -14.50
CA GLN A 91 -5.53 4.96 -14.11
C GLN A 91 -5.94 4.90 -12.64
N TYR A 92 -6.32 3.72 -12.15
CA TYR A 92 -6.68 3.50 -10.74
C TYR A 92 -5.52 3.88 -9.81
N LEU A 93 -4.32 3.37 -10.04
CA LEU A 93 -3.15 3.68 -9.21
C LEU A 93 -2.77 5.18 -9.26
N ARG A 94 -2.86 5.80 -10.43
CA ARG A 94 -2.65 7.25 -10.57
C ARG A 94 -3.70 8.07 -9.82
N ALA A 95 -4.97 7.64 -9.85
CA ALA A 95 -6.04 8.31 -9.11
C ALA A 95 -5.80 8.26 -7.59
N TYR A 96 -5.27 7.15 -7.07
CA TYR A 96 -4.83 7.06 -5.67
C TYR A 96 -3.70 8.03 -5.35
N ILE A 97 -2.69 8.12 -6.20
CA ILE A 97 -1.57 9.06 -6.02
C ILE A 97 -2.07 10.51 -6.07
N ASP A 98 -2.94 10.84 -7.01
CA ASP A 98 -3.51 12.19 -7.12
C ASP A 98 -4.41 12.54 -5.92
N LEU A 99 -5.13 11.56 -5.36
CA LEU A 99 -5.87 11.75 -4.12
C LEU A 99 -4.92 11.94 -2.94
N ALA A 100 -3.87 11.12 -2.81
CA ALA A 100 -2.87 11.26 -1.76
C ALA A 100 -2.26 12.67 -1.74
N VAL A 101 -1.91 13.22 -2.90
CA VAL A 101 -1.45 14.61 -3.02
C VAL A 101 -2.51 15.62 -2.55
N LYS A 102 -3.79 15.43 -2.92
CA LYS A 102 -4.89 16.33 -2.49
C LYS A 102 -5.12 16.29 -0.99
N LEU A 103 -4.90 15.15 -0.36
CA LEU A 103 -5.07 14.94 1.08
C LEU A 103 -3.80 15.26 1.88
N ASP A 104 -2.67 15.49 1.21
CA ASP A 104 -1.34 15.56 1.81
C ASP A 104 -1.04 14.29 2.62
N ALA A 105 -1.35 13.14 2.03
CA ALA A 105 -1.01 11.83 2.57
C ALA A 105 0.45 11.48 2.28
N GLY A 106 1.10 10.79 3.22
CA GLY A 106 2.55 10.50 3.12
C GLY A 106 2.86 9.25 2.29
N TRP A 107 1.96 8.27 2.29
CA TRP A 107 2.21 6.97 1.64
C TRP A 107 0.94 6.34 1.09
N ILE A 108 1.16 5.35 0.22
CA ILE A 108 0.11 4.47 -0.30
C ILE A 108 0.61 3.02 -0.22
N VAL A 109 -0.11 2.16 0.50
CA VAL A 109 0.14 0.71 0.47
C VAL A 109 -0.38 0.17 -0.86
N VAL A 110 0.49 -0.53 -1.58
CA VAL A 110 0.21 -1.13 -2.89
C VAL A 110 0.53 -2.63 -2.88
N HIS A 111 -0.15 -3.37 -3.75
CA HIS A 111 -0.01 -4.80 -3.90
C HIS A 111 0.67 -5.12 -5.24
N GLY A 112 1.38 -6.26 -5.32
CA GLY A 112 1.93 -6.75 -6.59
C GLY A 112 0.89 -7.41 -7.49
N GLY A 113 -0.31 -7.68 -6.96
CA GLY A 113 -1.40 -8.33 -7.66
C GLY A 113 -1.49 -9.83 -7.38
N TYR A 114 -2.06 -10.56 -8.31
CA TYR A 114 -2.27 -11.99 -8.16
C TYR A 114 -2.25 -12.72 -9.50
N HIS A 115 -2.07 -14.05 -9.42
CA HIS A 115 -2.16 -14.93 -10.58
C HIS A 115 -3.07 -16.13 -10.27
N PHE A 116 -3.56 -16.75 -11.33
CA PHE A 116 -4.10 -18.10 -11.30
C PHE A 116 -2.94 -19.09 -11.45
N THR A 117 -3.20 -20.39 -11.50
CA THR A 117 -2.16 -21.44 -11.51
C THR A 117 -1.17 -21.39 -12.67
N ASN A 118 -1.45 -20.62 -13.71
CA ASN A 118 -0.60 -20.44 -14.88
C ASN A 118 -0.15 -18.97 -15.05
N CYS A 119 0.79 -18.74 -15.95
CA CYS A 119 1.28 -17.40 -16.33
C CYS A 119 1.88 -16.58 -15.17
N ARG A 120 2.39 -17.23 -14.10
CA ARG A 120 2.95 -16.55 -12.94
C ARG A 120 4.09 -15.60 -13.31
N SER A 121 5.06 -16.05 -14.11
CA SER A 121 6.20 -15.19 -14.53
C SER A 121 5.71 -13.97 -15.29
N LEU A 122 4.81 -14.14 -16.27
CA LEU A 122 4.22 -13.02 -17.01
C LEU A 122 3.49 -12.03 -16.07
N ARG A 123 2.80 -12.53 -15.04
CA ARG A 123 2.13 -11.67 -14.04
C ARG A 123 3.12 -10.87 -13.21
N ILE A 124 4.21 -11.49 -12.77
CA ILE A 124 5.28 -10.80 -12.03
C ILE A 124 5.93 -9.72 -12.90
N GLU A 125 6.33 -10.05 -14.12
CA GLU A 125 6.92 -9.12 -15.09
C GLU A 125 5.98 -7.92 -15.35
N THR A 126 4.70 -8.20 -15.61
CA THR A 126 3.68 -7.16 -15.83
C THR A 126 3.52 -6.25 -14.61
N SER A 127 3.53 -6.83 -13.41
CA SER A 127 3.43 -6.08 -12.17
C SER A 127 4.65 -5.17 -11.96
N ILE A 128 5.86 -5.70 -12.18
CA ILE A 128 7.12 -4.94 -12.10
C ILE A 128 7.10 -3.78 -13.09
N GLU A 129 6.78 -4.02 -14.35
CA GLU A 129 6.69 -2.96 -15.36
C GLU A 129 5.68 -1.86 -14.97
N ARG A 130 4.52 -2.25 -14.45
CA ARG A 130 3.50 -1.29 -14.00
C ARG A 130 3.98 -0.51 -12.81
N LEU A 131 4.42 -1.18 -11.76
CA LEU A 131 4.86 -0.53 -10.53
C LEU A 131 6.07 0.37 -10.77
N SER A 132 6.96 0.04 -11.71
CA SER A 132 8.04 0.94 -12.13
C SER A 132 7.50 2.27 -12.66
N ARG A 133 6.57 2.23 -13.62
CA ARG A 133 5.95 3.47 -14.17
C ARG A 133 5.15 4.24 -13.11
N ILE A 134 4.48 3.54 -12.22
CA ILE A 134 3.70 4.15 -11.14
C ILE A 134 4.60 4.73 -10.06
N ALA A 135 5.73 4.09 -9.75
CA ALA A 135 6.73 4.63 -8.84
C ALA A 135 7.36 5.93 -9.38
N ASP A 136 7.63 6.01 -10.69
CA ASP A 136 8.08 7.26 -11.32
C ASP A 136 7.04 8.37 -11.19
N TYR A 137 5.76 8.04 -11.38
CA TYR A 137 4.68 9.00 -11.20
C TYR A 137 4.55 9.45 -9.74
N ALA A 138 4.62 8.52 -8.79
CA ALA A 138 4.58 8.80 -7.36
C ALA A 138 5.78 9.65 -6.91
N HIS A 139 6.98 9.30 -7.37
CA HIS A 139 8.21 10.08 -7.10
C HIS A 139 8.07 11.54 -7.51
N ASN A 140 7.59 11.79 -8.72
CA ASN A 140 7.36 13.15 -9.23
C ASN A 140 6.29 13.93 -8.45
N LYS A 141 5.44 13.24 -7.68
CA LYS A 141 4.41 13.81 -6.83
C LYS A 141 4.81 13.88 -5.35
N GLY A 142 5.96 13.32 -4.98
CA GLY A 142 6.44 13.26 -3.59
C GLY A 142 5.70 12.25 -2.71
N ILE A 143 5.07 11.24 -3.31
CA ILE A 143 4.31 10.19 -2.58
C ILE A 143 5.14 8.90 -2.52
N LEU A 144 5.17 8.26 -1.35
CA LEU A 144 5.75 6.93 -1.18
C LEU A 144 4.74 5.83 -1.53
N LEU A 145 5.20 4.82 -2.24
CA LEU A 145 4.49 3.57 -2.46
C LEU A 145 5.11 2.49 -1.57
N LEU A 146 4.30 1.82 -0.78
CA LEU A 146 4.72 0.75 0.12
C LEU A 146 4.23 -0.58 -0.44
N LEU A 147 5.11 -1.33 -1.10
CA LEU A 147 4.77 -2.65 -1.63
C LEU A 147 4.63 -3.64 -0.49
N GLU A 148 3.44 -4.21 -0.33
CA GLU A 148 3.14 -5.18 0.70
C GLU A 148 3.52 -6.60 0.29
N ASN A 149 4.17 -7.35 1.21
CA ASN A 149 4.26 -8.80 1.06
C ASN A 149 2.91 -9.44 1.41
N LEU A 150 2.38 -10.24 0.49
CA LEU A 150 1.05 -10.83 0.60
C LEU A 150 1.07 -12.24 1.19
N ASN A 151 -0.10 -12.72 1.57
CA ASN A 151 -0.24 -14.05 2.17
C ASN A 151 -0.06 -15.18 1.13
N TRP A 152 0.55 -16.25 1.60
CA TRP A 152 0.58 -17.51 0.87
C TRP A 152 -0.80 -18.17 0.90
N GLU A 153 -1.24 -18.68 -0.26
CA GLU A 153 -2.49 -19.39 -0.39
C GLU A 153 -2.25 -20.90 -0.55
N PRO A 154 -3.15 -21.76 -0.06
CA PRO A 154 -3.03 -23.22 -0.20
C PRO A 154 -2.96 -23.66 -1.66
N VAL A 155 -2.35 -24.83 -1.91
CA VAL A 155 -2.12 -25.38 -3.26
C VAL A 155 -3.38 -25.48 -4.12
N LEU A 156 -4.56 -25.61 -3.51
CA LEU A 156 -5.84 -25.68 -4.22
C LEU A 156 -6.55 -24.32 -4.34
N ALA A 157 -5.93 -23.24 -3.92
CA ALA A 157 -6.51 -21.91 -4.10
C ALA A 157 -6.57 -21.55 -5.60
N GLU A 158 -7.66 -20.91 -5.99
CA GLU A 158 -7.81 -20.40 -7.37
C GLU A 158 -6.91 -19.19 -7.63
N VAL A 159 -6.70 -18.38 -6.61
CA VAL A 159 -5.92 -17.14 -6.68
C VAL A 159 -4.69 -17.27 -5.79
N ASN A 160 -3.54 -16.88 -6.32
CA ASN A 160 -2.28 -16.81 -5.59
C ASN A 160 -1.71 -15.41 -5.71
N TYR A 161 -1.39 -14.78 -4.58
CA TYR A 161 -0.87 -13.42 -4.54
C TYR A 161 0.61 -13.32 -4.90
N ILE A 162 1.06 -12.12 -5.21
CA ILE A 162 2.45 -11.73 -5.48
C ILE A 162 2.72 -10.31 -4.94
N PRO A 163 3.89 -10.06 -4.29
CA PRO A 163 4.89 -11.04 -3.86
C PRO A 163 4.51 -11.74 -2.55
N VAL A 164 4.91 -12.99 -2.40
CA VAL A 164 4.63 -13.80 -1.19
C VAL A 164 5.91 -14.21 -0.47
N THR A 165 6.98 -14.53 -1.22
CA THR A 165 8.26 -14.96 -0.65
C THR A 165 9.26 -13.83 -0.56
N PRO A 166 10.28 -13.92 0.33
CA PRO A 166 11.37 -12.93 0.38
C PRO A 166 12.06 -12.73 -0.98
N SER A 167 12.30 -13.83 -1.71
CA SER A 167 12.94 -13.76 -3.03
C SER A 167 12.09 -13.02 -4.06
N GLU A 168 10.76 -13.16 -4.00
CA GLU A 168 9.85 -12.37 -4.84
C GLU A 168 9.87 -10.91 -4.45
N CYS A 169 9.78 -10.59 -3.17
CA CYS A 169 9.85 -9.21 -2.69
C CYS A 169 11.16 -8.55 -3.16
N MET A 170 12.30 -9.21 -2.94
CA MET A 170 13.59 -8.71 -3.37
C MET A 170 13.71 -8.55 -4.89
N HIS A 171 13.04 -9.42 -5.67
CA HIS A 171 13.00 -9.29 -7.12
C HIS A 171 12.33 -7.98 -7.55
N PHE A 172 11.19 -7.61 -6.95
CA PHE A 172 10.55 -6.32 -7.21
C PHE A 172 11.50 -5.15 -6.92
N PHE A 173 12.17 -5.13 -5.77
CA PHE A 173 13.07 -4.03 -5.39
C PHE A 173 14.37 -4.01 -6.20
N THR A 174 14.84 -5.15 -6.71
CA THR A 174 16.00 -5.23 -7.59
C THR A 174 15.69 -4.65 -8.96
N GLU A 175 14.50 -4.96 -9.51
CA GLU A 175 14.08 -4.48 -10.84
C GLU A 175 13.58 -3.03 -10.79
N ILE A 176 12.91 -2.63 -9.70
CA ILE A 176 12.35 -1.27 -9.53
C ILE A 176 13.25 -0.46 -8.59
N GLN A 177 14.33 0.09 -9.14
CA GLN A 177 15.26 0.93 -8.39
C GLN A 177 14.74 2.39 -8.30
N ASN A 178 13.63 2.59 -7.60
CA ASN A 178 12.99 3.89 -7.45
C ASN A 178 12.85 4.25 -5.96
N PRO A 179 13.31 5.44 -5.53
CA PRO A 179 13.26 5.84 -4.12
C PRO A 179 11.83 6.02 -3.58
N ALA A 180 10.83 6.16 -4.46
CA ALA A 180 9.43 6.23 -4.06
C ALA A 180 8.82 4.86 -3.78
N LEU A 181 9.46 3.75 -4.15
CA LEU A 181 9.00 2.41 -3.81
C LEU A 181 9.74 1.90 -2.58
N ARG A 182 8.99 1.59 -1.53
CA ARG A 182 9.47 1.04 -0.27
C ARG A 182 8.69 -0.22 0.08
N TRP A 183 9.11 -0.90 1.14
CA TRP A 183 8.48 -2.13 1.59
C TRP A 183 7.54 -1.90 2.78
N SER A 184 6.32 -2.45 2.68
CA SER A 184 5.39 -2.63 3.79
C SER A 184 5.46 -4.06 4.28
N PHE A 185 6.07 -4.30 5.44
CA PHE A 185 6.17 -5.63 6.02
C PHE A 185 4.90 -6.02 6.76
N THR A 186 4.24 -7.07 6.27
CA THR A 186 3.02 -7.61 6.88
C THR A 186 3.30 -8.98 7.51
N ALA A 187 3.52 -8.98 8.82
CA ALA A 187 3.99 -10.13 9.59
C ALA A 187 3.02 -11.33 9.58
N ASN A 188 1.70 -11.08 9.66
CA ASN A 188 0.70 -12.12 9.61
C ASN A 188 0.68 -12.86 8.26
N HIS A 189 0.99 -12.20 7.16
CA HIS A 189 1.10 -12.85 5.85
C HIS A 189 2.28 -13.83 5.79
N THR A 190 3.41 -13.46 6.40
CA THR A 190 4.60 -14.34 6.44
C THR A 190 4.42 -15.54 7.35
N HIS A 191 3.55 -15.43 8.37
CA HIS A 191 3.29 -16.53 9.29
C HIS A 191 2.73 -17.77 8.59
N PHE A 192 1.95 -17.59 7.54
CA PHE A 192 1.36 -18.67 6.77
C PHE A 192 2.29 -19.26 5.70
N LEU A 193 3.44 -18.65 5.44
CA LEU A 193 4.37 -19.12 4.41
C LEU A 193 5.11 -20.39 4.89
N PRO A 194 4.89 -21.57 4.26
CA PRO A 194 5.46 -22.82 4.73
C PRO A 194 6.99 -22.80 4.79
N GLY A 195 7.54 -23.20 5.94
CA GLY A 195 8.99 -23.36 6.12
C GLY A 195 9.80 -22.08 6.22
N VAL A 196 9.19 -20.90 6.10
CA VAL A 196 9.83 -19.60 6.22
C VAL A 196 9.52 -18.96 7.57
N GLY A 197 8.29 -18.56 7.80
CA GLY A 197 7.88 -17.84 9.00
C GLY A 197 8.44 -16.40 9.05
N ILE A 198 8.11 -15.71 10.13
CA ILE A 198 8.45 -14.29 10.29
C ILE A 198 9.95 -14.05 10.36
N GLU A 199 10.66 -14.81 11.20
CA GLU A 199 12.11 -14.60 11.45
C GLU A 199 12.94 -14.76 10.17
N LYS A 200 12.77 -15.89 9.46
CA LYS A 200 13.49 -16.12 8.20
C LYS A 200 13.12 -15.13 7.10
N PHE A 201 11.89 -14.62 7.11
CA PHE A 201 11.49 -13.59 6.16
C PHE A 201 12.24 -12.30 6.45
N ILE A 202 12.29 -11.89 7.72
CA ILE A 202 13.03 -10.72 8.18
C ILE A 202 14.51 -10.84 7.84
N ASP A 203 15.15 -11.98 8.15
CA ASP A 203 16.58 -12.23 7.89
C ASP A 203 16.94 -12.16 6.40
N ALA A 204 15.98 -12.46 5.52
CA ALA A 204 16.20 -12.46 4.07
C ALA A 204 15.93 -11.11 3.37
N MET A 205 15.37 -10.14 4.09
CA MET A 205 14.99 -8.84 3.53
C MET A 205 15.96 -7.74 3.99
N ASP A 206 16.15 -6.76 3.11
CA ASP A 206 16.88 -5.54 3.45
C ASP A 206 15.93 -4.52 4.11
N PHE A 207 16.10 -4.32 5.42
CA PHE A 207 15.28 -3.37 6.19
C PHE A 207 15.47 -1.91 5.81
N SER A 208 16.51 -1.55 5.06
CA SER A 208 16.64 -0.20 4.51
C SER A 208 15.54 0.13 3.49
N LEU A 209 14.82 -0.89 3.01
CA LEU A 209 13.68 -0.74 2.12
C LEU A 209 12.39 -0.38 2.87
N CYS A 210 12.31 -0.61 4.19
CA CYS A 210 11.17 -0.17 5.00
C CYS A 210 11.18 1.36 5.17
N CYS A 211 10.00 1.94 5.35
CA CYS A 211 9.88 3.30 5.82
C CYS A 211 10.20 3.38 7.32
N GLU A 212 10.98 4.39 7.72
CA GLU A 212 11.23 4.72 9.12
C GLU A 212 10.00 5.39 9.77
#